data_9eab4f5539acf085d0b1e9d6d0b343d0
#
_entry.id   9eab4f5539acf085d0b1e9d6d0b343d0
#
_cell.length_a   1.000
_cell.length_b   1.000
_cell.length_c   1.000
_cell.angle_alpha   90.00
_cell.angle_beta   90.00
_cell.angle_gamma   90.00
#
_symmetry.space_group_name_H-M   'P 1'
#
loop_
_entity.id
_entity.type
_entity.pdbx_description
1 polymer ?
#
loop_
_entity_poly.entity_id
_entity_poly.type
_entity_poly.pdbx_seq_one_letter_code
_entity_poly.pdbx_strand_id
1 'polypeptide(L)'
;MAREKKQHLKQRKDGRFRAVYGGKQFMGNTEEEALALRDAYKAAQKLGQELEENGTTVFAYASSWLPVHKAAVGKGTYNSYVNYLNTLVRQIGKKPMKDVTPSDIKAVYSAYLGKSDSAIRKARMLYVALWDCAIEDGICKSNPCRSKGAQPHKGTSGSHRALSQEEDDIILTHPAKLRMAALLMRYAGLRRGEAMAFDIDKNVDFSRNIIIIKEAVHFEGNKGIMSDPKTAAGVREIPLLDILRDELAGKHGPVCPMKRKKVVTSSGWRAMWDHYIMEIEGQLNGCAQKRWFHLKKDWIADHPEEYQKYLRLKAKNPKAAEIYRLRDWKSFNVRPHDLRHGYCTMLRDAGVDVKIAVKWMGHADEKMILRIYDHPGEKRERDAVENLNRQLFQVQNKVQEEHKDSGTVET
;
A
#
# COMPACT_ATOMS: atom_id res chain seq x y z
N MET A 1 45.10 -13.58 16.90
CA MET A 1 44.18 -13.09 15.86
C MET A 1 44.87 -11.98 15.09
N ALA A 2 45.28 -12.25 13.84
CA ALA A 2 45.93 -11.25 12.99
C ALA A 2 44.85 -10.21 12.53
N ARG A 3 45.08 -8.94 12.82
CA ARG A 3 44.28 -7.83 12.29
C ARG A 3 44.41 -7.83 10.77
N GLU A 4 43.34 -8.15 10.02
CA GLU A 4 43.28 -7.92 8.59
C GLU A 4 43.54 -6.41 8.31
N LYS A 5 44.58 -6.13 7.53
CA LYS A 5 44.86 -4.77 7.05
C LYS A 5 43.69 -4.33 6.16
N LYS A 6 42.99 -3.27 6.55
CA LYS A 6 41.98 -2.64 5.68
C LYS A 6 42.67 -2.26 4.37
N GLN A 7 42.27 -2.88 3.29
CA GLN A 7 42.78 -2.61 1.94
C GLN A 7 42.06 -1.36 1.42
N HIS A 8 42.76 -0.25 1.27
CA HIS A 8 42.21 0.96 0.66
C HIS A 8 42.37 0.91 -0.85
N LEU A 9 41.26 1.15 -1.58
CA LEU A 9 41.25 1.19 -3.03
C LEU A 9 41.51 2.61 -3.55
N LYS A 10 42.34 2.75 -4.58
CA LYS A 10 42.54 4.03 -5.27
C LYS A 10 41.35 4.35 -6.17
N GLN A 11 40.82 5.59 -6.04
CA GLN A 11 39.80 6.08 -6.95
C GLN A 11 40.37 6.26 -8.34
N ARG A 12 39.62 5.84 -9.34
CA ARG A 12 39.98 5.96 -10.78
C ARG A 12 39.66 7.37 -11.30
N LYS A 13 40.22 7.70 -12.47
CA LYS A 13 39.96 8.98 -13.15
C LYS A 13 38.48 9.17 -13.52
N ASP A 14 37.70 8.09 -13.65
CA ASP A 14 36.25 8.09 -13.88
C ASP A 14 35.40 8.23 -12.61
N GLY A 15 36.04 8.51 -11.45
CA GLY A 15 35.38 8.70 -10.16
C GLY A 15 34.96 7.42 -9.44
N ARG A 16 35.17 6.23 -10.05
CA ARG A 16 34.78 4.94 -9.47
C ARG A 16 35.94 4.24 -8.77
N PHE A 17 35.61 3.30 -7.89
CA PHE A 17 36.59 2.41 -7.23
C PHE A 17 36.59 1.05 -7.90
N ARG A 18 37.76 0.42 -7.96
CA ARG A 18 37.95 -0.89 -8.59
C ARG A 18 38.56 -1.87 -7.60
N ALA A 19 37.83 -2.92 -7.25
CA ALA A 19 38.36 -4.10 -6.58
C ALA A 19 38.62 -5.22 -7.62
N VAL A 20 39.60 -6.09 -7.33
CA VAL A 20 39.96 -7.20 -8.22
C VAL A 20 40.02 -8.49 -7.39
N TYR A 21 39.48 -9.57 -7.96
CA TYR A 21 39.63 -10.93 -7.43
C TYR A 21 39.49 -11.97 -8.53
N GLY A 22 40.39 -12.96 -8.58
CA GLY A 22 40.36 -14.03 -9.56
C GLY A 22 40.37 -13.55 -11.04
N GLY A 23 41.07 -12.44 -11.35
CA GLY A 23 41.12 -11.85 -12.70
C GLY A 23 39.89 -11.00 -13.07
N LYS A 24 38.83 -11.02 -12.25
CA LYS A 24 37.63 -10.20 -12.46
C LYS A 24 37.73 -8.85 -11.75
N GLN A 25 37.09 -7.82 -12.34
CA GLN A 25 37.07 -6.45 -11.83
C GLN A 25 35.66 -6.12 -11.33
N PHE A 26 35.58 -5.54 -10.15
CA PHE A 26 34.33 -5.12 -9.46
C PHE A 26 34.36 -3.60 -9.31
N MET A 27 33.41 -2.92 -9.91
CA MET A 27 33.36 -1.46 -9.97
C MET A 27 32.23 -0.96 -9.05
N GLY A 28 32.53 0.02 -8.18
CA GLY A 28 31.56 0.67 -7.31
C GLY A 28 31.75 2.19 -7.33
N ASN A 29 30.69 2.94 -7.02
CA ASN A 29 30.77 4.40 -6.86
C ASN A 29 31.43 4.80 -5.54
N THR A 30 31.49 3.87 -4.59
CA THR A 30 32.25 3.98 -3.34
C THR A 30 33.22 2.81 -3.19
N GLU A 31 34.25 2.99 -2.35
CA GLU A 31 35.19 1.94 -2.01
C GLU A 31 34.49 0.73 -1.38
N GLU A 32 33.56 0.98 -0.46
CA GLU A 32 32.77 -0.04 0.21
C GLU A 32 31.90 -0.85 -0.75
N GLU A 33 31.31 -0.19 -1.74
CA GLU A 33 30.51 -0.85 -2.79
C GLU A 33 31.36 -1.79 -3.66
N ALA A 34 32.54 -1.35 -4.10
CA ALA A 34 33.45 -2.16 -4.90
C ALA A 34 33.98 -3.37 -4.11
N LEU A 35 34.32 -3.18 -2.83
CA LEU A 35 34.74 -4.24 -1.93
C LEU A 35 33.60 -5.23 -1.64
N ALA A 36 32.40 -4.74 -1.39
CA ALA A 36 31.21 -5.59 -1.13
C ALA A 36 30.88 -6.48 -2.34
N LEU A 37 30.95 -5.94 -3.57
CA LEU A 37 30.76 -6.72 -4.80
C LEU A 37 31.84 -7.79 -5.00
N ARG A 38 33.10 -7.45 -4.72
CA ARG A 38 34.23 -8.41 -4.74
C ARG A 38 34.03 -9.52 -3.71
N ASP A 39 33.70 -9.16 -2.49
CA ASP A 39 33.58 -10.11 -1.39
C ASP A 39 32.34 -11.01 -1.51
N ALA A 40 31.26 -10.48 -2.09
CA ALA A 40 30.09 -11.28 -2.50
C ALA A 40 30.47 -12.32 -3.56
N TYR A 41 31.26 -11.92 -4.57
CA TYR A 41 31.75 -12.84 -5.62
C TYR A 41 32.71 -13.89 -5.03
N LYS A 42 33.64 -13.47 -4.14
CA LYS A 42 34.57 -14.36 -3.46
C LYS A 42 33.83 -15.40 -2.59
N ALA A 43 32.81 -14.95 -1.85
CA ALA A 43 31.96 -15.83 -1.09
C ALA A 43 31.19 -16.82 -1.97
N ALA A 44 30.67 -16.34 -3.11
CA ALA A 44 29.97 -17.18 -4.09
C ALA A 44 30.90 -18.22 -4.76
N GLN A 45 32.16 -17.86 -5.05
CA GLN A 45 33.16 -18.80 -5.58
C GLN A 45 33.57 -19.86 -4.54
N LYS A 46 33.80 -19.45 -3.30
CA LYS A 46 34.09 -20.38 -2.21
C LYS A 46 32.91 -21.34 -1.98
N LEU A 47 31.69 -20.80 -2.05
CA LEU A 47 30.47 -21.59 -1.97
C LEU A 47 30.34 -22.56 -3.16
N GLY A 48 30.77 -22.14 -4.38
CA GLY A 48 30.77 -22.97 -5.58
C GLY A 48 31.68 -24.21 -5.43
N GLN A 49 32.83 -24.06 -4.79
CA GLN A 49 33.73 -25.18 -4.50
C GLN A 49 33.16 -26.13 -3.43
N GLU A 50 32.44 -25.62 -2.43
CA GLU A 50 31.72 -26.44 -1.44
C GLU A 50 30.46 -27.09 -2.02
N LEU A 51 29.91 -26.55 -3.12
CA LEU A 51 28.70 -27.05 -3.81
C LEU A 51 28.92 -28.31 -4.64
N GLU A 52 30.13 -28.53 -5.17
CA GLU A 52 30.46 -29.77 -5.92
C GLU A 52 30.40 -31.01 -5.01
N GLU A 53 30.66 -30.85 -3.70
CA GLU A 53 30.63 -31.98 -2.74
C GLU A 53 29.26 -32.18 -2.08
N ASN A 54 28.48 -31.11 -1.80
CA ASN A 54 27.29 -31.17 -0.93
C ASN A 54 25.95 -30.84 -1.62
N GLY A 55 25.94 -30.47 -2.90
CA GLY A 55 24.74 -30.06 -3.65
C GLY A 55 24.38 -28.57 -3.47
N THR A 56 23.54 -28.07 -4.38
CA THR A 56 23.15 -26.65 -4.45
C THR A 56 22.43 -26.18 -3.18
N THR A 57 22.96 -25.19 -2.47
CA THR A 57 22.32 -24.65 -1.26
C THR A 57 21.15 -23.72 -1.60
N VAL A 58 20.25 -23.53 -0.61
CA VAL A 58 19.12 -22.59 -0.73
C VAL A 58 19.59 -21.18 -1.05
N PHE A 59 20.70 -20.72 -0.45
CA PHE A 59 21.28 -19.41 -0.76
C PHE A 59 21.75 -19.30 -2.19
N ALA A 60 22.54 -20.28 -2.67
CA ALA A 60 23.10 -20.24 -4.00
C ALA A 60 22.00 -20.23 -5.06
N TYR A 61 21.01 -21.14 -4.91
CA TYR A 61 19.90 -21.21 -5.85
C TYR A 61 19.01 -19.98 -5.82
N ALA A 62 18.60 -19.50 -4.66
CA ALA A 62 17.76 -18.31 -4.54
C ALA A 62 18.41 -17.05 -5.14
N SER A 63 19.74 -16.92 -4.99
CA SER A 63 20.50 -15.78 -5.50
C SER A 63 20.60 -15.77 -7.04
N SER A 64 20.71 -16.92 -7.70
CA SER A 64 20.70 -17.03 -9.14
C SER A 64 19.29 -17.00 -9.73
N TRP A 65 18.32 -17.60 -9.05
CA TRP A 65 16.94 -17.73 -9.50
C TRP A 65 16.20 -16.37 -9.57
N LEU A 66 16.34 -15.53 -8.54
CA LEU A 66 15.56 -14.29 -8.43
C LEU A 66 15.78 -13.31 -9.61
N PRO A 67 17.03 -12.99 -10.02
CA PRO A 67 17.26 -12.09 -11.15
C PRO A 67 16.70 -12.62 -12.47
N VAL A 68 16.73 -13.93 -12.69
CA VAL A 68 16.28 -14.57 -13.92
C VAL A 68 14.76 -14.66 -13.98
N HIS A 69 14.15 -15.25 -12.95
CA HIS A 69 12.73 -15.59 -12.98
C HIS A 69 11.80 -14.41 -12.59
N LYS A 70 12.36 -13.34 -12.06
CA LYS A 70 11.58 -12.15 -11.62
C LYS A 70 12.11 -10.84 -12.23
N ALA A 71 12.85 -10.91 -13.32
CA ALA A 71 13.38 -9.73 -14.03
C ALA A 71 12.27 -8.77 -14.51
N ALA A 72 11.14 -9.33 -14.95
CA ALA A 72 10.03 -8.55 -15.52
C ALA A 72 9.10 -7.90 -14.48
N VAL A 73 9.27 -8.17 -13.16
CA VAL A 73 8.42 -7.55 -12.15
C VAL A 73 8.87 -6.13 -11.82
N GLY A 74 7.91 -5.26 -11.49
CA GLY A 74 8.23 -3.88 -11.08
C GLY A 74 9.13 -3.84 -9.84
N LYS A 75 10.02 -2.86 -9.77
CA LYS A 75 11.08 -2.71 -8.74
C LYS A 75 10.58 -2.87 -7.30
N GLY A 76 9.38 -2.32 -6.96
CA GLY A 76 8.80 -2.48 -5.62
C GLY A 76 8.44 -3.92 -5.29
N THR A 77 7.95 -4.68 -6.27
CA THR A 77 7.66 -6.12 -6.12
C THR A 77 8.94 -6.92 -6.01
N TYR A 78 9.95 -6.60 -6.83
CA TYR A 78 11.26 -7.23 -6.77
C TYR A 78 11.90 -7.06 -5.39
N ASN A 79 11.92 -5.85 -4.84
CA ASN A 79 12.44 -5.58 -3.49
C ASN A 79 11.68 -6.37 -2.40
N SER A 80 10.37 -6.54 -2.57
CA SER A 80 9.59 -7.39 -1.67
C SER A 80 10.02 -8.86 -1.74
N TYR A 81 10.28 -9.37 -2.95
CA TYR A 81 10.79 -10.73 -3.15
C TYR A 81 12.18 -10.91 -2.54
N VAL A 82 13.08 -9.93 -2.72
CA VAL A 82 14.39 -9.93 -2.04
C VAL A 82 14.23 -10.07 -0.53
N ASN A 83 13.32 -9.31 0.08
CA ASN A 83 13.08 -9.38 1.52
C ASN A 83 12.53 -10.76 1.97
N TYR A 84 11.64 -11.36 1.19
CA TYR A 84 11.13 -12.71 1.50
C TYR A 84 12.24 -13.75 1.37
N LEU A 85 13.05 -13.72 0.31
CA LEU A 85 14.17 -14.64 0.14
C LEU A 85 15.25 -14.44 1.20
N ASN A 86 15.55 -13.21 1.60
CA ASN A 86 16.48 -12.93 2.71
C ASN A 86 16.00 -13.55 4.01
N THR A 87 14.70 -13.58 4.26
CA THR A 87 14.13 -14.26 5.45
C THR A 87 14.34 -15.77 5.38
N LEU A 88 14.11 -16.38 4.22
CA LEU A 88 14.36 -17.80 3.96
C LEU A 88 15.84 -18.15 4.15
N VAL A 89 16.72 -17.43 3.45
CA VAL A 89 18.17 -17.64 3.44
C VAL A 89 18.78 -17.47 4.83
N ARG A 90 18.32 -16.52 5.62
CA ARG A 90 18.82 -16.33 6.99
C ARG A 90 18.61 -17.55 7.86
N GLN A 91 17.57 -18.32 7.63
CA GLN A 91 17.26 -19.48 8.47
C GLN A 91 17.82 -20.78 7.93
N ILE A 92 17.71 -21.00 6.61
CA ILE A 92 18.08 -22.28 5.98
C ILE A 92 19.01 -22.13 4.77
N GLY A 93 19.60 -20.96 4.55
CA GLY A 93 20.42 -20.66 3.36
C GLY A 93 21.62 -21.58 3.14
N LYS A 94 22.21 -22.12 4.20
CA LYS A 94 23.34 -23.06 4.13
C LYS A 94 22.93 -24.49 3.82
N LYS A 95 21.65 -24.82 3.95
CA LYS A 95 21.16 -26.19 3.74
C LYS A 95 21.05 -26.49 2.24
N PRO A 96 21.45 -27.68 1.76
CA PRO A 96 21.20 -28.11 0.40
C PRO A 96 19.71 -28.13 0.09
N MET A 97 19.31 -27.67 -1.13
CA MET A 97 17.89 -27.63 -1.55
C MET A 97 17.20 -29.00 -1.40
N LYS A 98 17.91 -30.07 -1.74
CA LYS A 98 17.42 -31.46 -1.68
C LYS A 98 17.12 -31.94 -0.26
N ASP A 99 17.77 -31.37 0.76
CA ASP A 99 17.70 -31.81 2.16
C ASP A 99 16.74 -30.97 3.00
N VAL A 100 16.11 -29.95 2.39
CA VAL A 100 15.11 -29.11 3.07
C VAL A 100 13.84 -29.87 3.32
N THR A 101 13.43 -29.93 4.58
CA THR A 101 12.23 -30.64 5.02
C THR A 101 11.03 -29.70 5.16
N PRO A 102 9.77 -30.22 5.17
CA PRO A 102 8.60 -29.43 5.51
C PRO A 102 8.69 -28.70 6.86
N SER A 103 9.37 -29.32 7.84
CA SER A 103 9.59 -28.73 9.16
C SER A 103 10.51 -27.52 9.11
N ASP A 104 11.54 -27.52 8.26
CA ASP A 104 12.40 -26.36 8.03
C ASP A 104 11.58 -25.18 7.47
N ILE A 105 10.74 -25.44 6.48
CA ILE A 105 9.87 -24.41 5.89
C ILE A 105 8.88 -23.88 6.92
N LYS A 106 8.31 -24.75 7.75
CA LYS A 106 7.43 -24.32 8.84
C LYS A 106 8.17 -23.45 9.86
N ALA A 107 9.41 -23.76 10.18
CA ALA A 107 10.26 -22.94 11.03
C ALA A 107 10.53 -21.55 10.42
N VAL A 108 10.74 -21.45 9.10
CA VAL A 108 10.89 -20.16 8.40
C VAL A 108 9.65 -19.29 8.60
N TYR A 109 8.46 -19.86 8.61
CA TYR A 109 7.24 -19.08 8.84
C TYR A 109 7.11 -18.51 10.24
N SER A 110 7.88 -18.97 11.23
CA SER A 110 7.92 -18.35 12.57
C SER A 110 8.40 -16.89 12.52
N ALA A 111 9.27 -16.55 11.55
CA ALA A 111 9.72 -15.18 11.33
C ALA A 111 8.59 -14.22 10.86
N TYR A 112 7.44 -14.77 10.49
CA TYR A 112 6.26 -14.02 10.08
C TYR A 112 5.19 -13.92 11.17
N LEU A 113 5.49 -14.31 12.40
CA LEU A 113 4.57 -14.10 13.53
C LEU A 113 4.22 -12.61 13.67
N GLY A 114 2.94 -12.32 13.80
CA GLY A 114 2.43 -10.94 13.84
C GLY A 114 2.40 -10.20 12.49
N LYS A 115 2.82 -10.83 11.39
CA LYS A 115 2.67 -10.25 10.04
C LYS A 115 1.29 -10.51 9.47
N SER A 116 0.92 -9.71 8.45
CA SER A 116 -0.36 -9.86 7.77
C SER A 116 -0.43 -11.18 6.99
N ASP A 117 -1.63 -11.75 6.91
CA ASP A 117 -1.93 -12.94 6.11
C ASP A 117 -1.52 -12.78 4.63
N SER A 118 -1.65 -11.57 4.08
CA SER A 118 -1.19 -11.23 2.73
C SER A 118 0.33 -11.36 2.57
N ALA A 119 1.11 -10.93 3.58
CA ALA A 119 2.57 -11.06 3.53
C ALA A 119 3.01 -12.51 3.60
N ILE A 120 2.38 -13.31 4.46
CA ILE A 120 2.64 -14.74 4.58
C ILE A 120 2.31 -15.49 3.30
N ARG A 121 1.15 -15.20 2.67
CA ARG A 121 0.75 -15.81 1.39
C ARG A 121 1.73 -15.46 0.27
N LYS A 122 2.21 -14.22 0.18
CA LYS A 122 3.20 -13.81 -0.82
C LYS A 122 4.55 -14.51 -0.63
N ALA A 123 5.02 -14.63 0.61
CA ALA A 123 6.22 -15.38 0.93
C ALA A 123 6.07 -16.86 0.53
N ARG A 124 4.94 -17.49 0.88
CA ARG A 124 4.64 -18.88 0.52
C ARG A 124 4.61 -19.08 -1.00
N MET A 125 3.92 -18.19 -1.73
CA MET A 125 3.89 -18.25 -3.19
C MET A 125 5.29 -18.20 -3.81
N LEU A 126 6.16 -17.33 -3.28
CA LEU A 126 7.53 -17.19 -3.76
C LEU A 126 8.37 -18.45 -3.45
N TYR A 127 8.24 -19.00 -2.24
CA TYR A 127 8.96 -20.21 -1.84
C TYR A 127 8.49 -21.44 -2.65
N VAL A 128 7.19 -21.59 -2.87
CA VAL A 128 6.67 -22.63 -3.73
C VAL A 128 7.26 -22.53 -5.14
N ALA A 129 7.27 -21.34 -5.74
CA ALA A 129 7.82 -21.13 -7.07
C ALA A 129 9.34 -21.41 -7.13
N LEU A 130 10.08 -21.05 -6.09
CA LEU A 130 11.53 -21.31 -5.99
C LEU A 130 11.81 -22.83 -6.07
N TRP A 131 11.09 -23.64 -5.28
CA TRP A 131 11.28 -25.09 -5.27
C TRP A 131 10.70 -25.79 -6.50
N ASP A 132 9.62 -25.28 -7.09
CA ASP A 132 9.09 -25.81 -8.34
C ASP A 132 10.14 -25.68 -9.46
N CYS A 133 10.78 -24.52 -9.61
CA CYS A 133 11.86 -24.32 -10.56
C CYS A 133 13.09 -25.20 -10.22
N ALA A 134 13.42 -25.36 -8.94
CA ALA A 134 14.55 -26.23 -8.56
C ALA A 134 14.30 -27.72 -8.91
N ILE A 135 13.05 -28.16 -8.97
CA ILE A 135 12.70 -29.49 -9.46
C ILE A 135 12.87 -29.56 -10.99
N GLU A 136 12.40 -28.55 -11.72
CA GLU A 136 12.58 -28.43 -13.18
C GLU A 136 14.06 -28.43 -13.56
N ASP A 137 14.91 -27.75 -12.76
CA ASP A 137 16.37 -27.71 -12.94
C ASP A 137 17.08 -28.99 -12.45
N GLY A 138 16.36 -30.00 -11.95
CA GLY A 138 16.92 -31.28 -11.51
C GLY A 138 17.68 -31.22 -10.16
N ILE A 139 17.57 -30.12 -9.40
CA ILE A 139 18.31 -29.90 -8.16
C ILE A 139 17.68 -30.65 -6.98
N CYS A 140 16.36 -30.80 -6.97
CA CYS A 140 15.63 -31.54 -5.95
C CYS A 140 14.48 -32.34 -6.57
N LYS A 141 13.99 -33.35 -5.83
CA LYS A 141 12.93 -34.24 -6.34
C LYS A 141 11.52 -33.86 -5.88
N SER A 142 11.40 -33.03 -4.85
CA SER A 142 10.11 -32.66 -4.26
C SER A 142 10.12 -31.23 -3.72
N ASN A 143 8.94 -30.64 -3.65
CA ASN A 143 8.75 -29.30 -3.11
C ASN A 143 8.25 -29.37 -1.65
N PRO A 144 9.10 -29.10 -0.65
CA PRO A 144 8.73 -29.15 0.77
C PRO A 144 7.64 -28.13 1.13
N CYS A 145 7.54 -27.01 0.38
CA CYS A 145 6.56 -25.95 0.65
C CYS A 145 5.12 -26.36 0.33
N ARG A 146 4.92 -27.43 -0.47
CA ARG A 146 3.59 -27.97 -0.82
C ARG A 146 3.06 -28.97 0.20
N SER A 147 3.92 -29.46 1.09
CA SER A 147 3.53 -30.41 2.14
C SER A 147 2.52 -29.79 3.12
N LYS A 148 1.59 -30.63 3.62
CA LYS A 148 0.68 -30.24 4.71
C LYS A 148 1.46 -29.80 5.97
N GLY A 149 2.60 -30.42 6.27
CA GLY A 149 3.47 -30.08 7.39
C GLY A 149 4.14 -28.71 7.27
N ALA A 150 4.24 -28.14 6.08
CA ALA A 150 4.84 -26.85 5.80
C ALA A 150 3.82 -25.69 5.72
N GLN A 151 2.55 -25.90 6.11
CA GLN A 151 1.57 -24.82 6.04
C GLN A 151 1.91 -23.71 7.04
N PRO A 152 1.89 -22.42 6.61
CA PRO A 152 2.10 -21.31 7.51
C PRO A 152 0.93 -21.17 8.49
N HIS A 153 1.19 -20.52 9.61
CA HIS A 153 0.13 -20.05 10.51
C HIS A 153 -0.72 -18.95 9.83
N LYS A 154 -1.94 -18.77 10.31
CA LYS A 154 -2.81 -17.68 9.86
C LYS A 154 -2.24 -16.34 10.34
N GLY A 155 -2.07 -15.41 9.42
CA GLY A 155 -1.61 -14.06 9.73
C GLY A 155 -2.73 -13.16 10.28
N THR A 156 -2.35 -11.95 10.67
CA THR A 156 -3.34 -10.93 11.01
C THR A 156 -4.06 -10.47 9.75
N SER A 157 -5.39 -10.47 9.77
CA SER A 157 -6.18 -9.81 8.74
C SER A 157 -6.31 -8.34 9.12
N GLY A 158 -5.73 -7.45 8.34
CA GLY A 158 -6.09 -6.04 8.43
C GLY A 158 -7.50 -5.86 7.90
N SER A 159 -8.44 -5.50 8.73
CA SER A 159 -9.74 -5.03 8.28
C SER A 159 -9.56 -3.60 7.74
N HIS A 160 -9.98 -3.36 6.51
CA HIS A 160 -10.22 -2.00 6.06
C HIS A 160 -11.53 -1.56 6.73
N ARG A 161 -11.46 -0.57 7.62
CA ARG A 161 -12.65 -0.03 8.25
C ARG A 161 -13.32 0.99 7.33
N ALA A 162 -14.62 1.09 7.41
CA ALA A 162 -15.33 2.23 6.89
C ALA A 162 -14.99 3.49 7.71
N LEU A 163 -15.03 4.65 7.08
CA LEU A 163 -14.98 5.92 7.81
C LEU A 163 -16.24 6.07 8.66
N SER A 164 -16.10 6.63 9.86
CA SER A 164 -17.25 7.06 10.63
C SER A 164 -17.82 8.37 10.06
N GLN A 165 -19.08 8.67 10.35
CA GLN A 165 -19.68 9.95 9.95
C GLN A 165 -18.90 11.13 10.55
N GLU A 166 -18.45 11.03 11.80
CA GLU A 166 -17.63 12.05 12.46
C GLU A 166 -16.30 12.31 11.70
N GLU A 167 -15.63 11.24 11.23
CA GLU A 167 -14.41 11.40 10.45
C GLU A 167 -14.67 12.05 9.08
N ASP A 168 -15.78 11.74 8.47
CA ASP A 168 -16.22 12.35 7.21
C ASP A 168 -16.51 13.85 7.41
N ASP A 169 -17.22 14.21 8.45
CA ASP A 169 -17.52 15.61 8.82
C ASP A 169 -16.23 16.39 9.10
N ILE A 170 -15.28 15.79 9.80
CA ILE A 170 -13.95 16.38 10.06
C ILE A 170 -13.21 16.67 8.75
N ILE A 171 -13.19 15.73 7.81
CA ILE A 171 -12.52 15.91 6.50
C ILE A 171 -13.16 17.08 5.73
N LEU A 172 -14.48 17.23 5.82
CA LEU A 172 -15.23 18.27 5.14
C LEU A 172 -15.04 19.66 5.77
N THR A 173 -15.01 19.73 7.09
CA THR A 173 -15.15 21.00 7.80
C THR A 173 -13.83 21.59 8.29
N HIS A 174 -12.81 20.75 8.58
CA HIS A 174 -11.57 21.22 9.18
C HIS A 174 -10.55 21.65 8.12
N PRO A 175 -10.13 22.91 8.10
CA PRO A 175 -9.13 23.41 7.18
C PRO A 175 -7.76 22.81 7.47
N ALA A 176 -7.07 22.33 6.43
CA ALA A 176 -5.71 21.81 6.52
C ALA A 176 -5.02 21.86 5.14
N LYS A 177 -3.71 21.95 5.12
CA LYS A 177 -2.93 22.13 3.87
C LYS A 177 -3.12 21.02 2.86
N LEU A 178 -3.30 19.79 3.31
CA LEU A 178 -3.48 18.63 2.43
C LEU A 178 -4.95 18.21 2.28
N ARG A 179 -5.88 19.01 2.80
CA ARG A 179 -7.33 18.73 2.79
C ARG A 179 -7.85 18.43 1.39
N MET A 180 -7.43 19.20 0.37
CA MET A 180 -7.88 18.97 -1.01
C MET A 180 -7.52 17.58 -1.53
N ALA A 181 -6.31 17.09 -1.25
CA ALA A 181 -5.92 15.73 -1.60
C ALA A 181 -6.75 14.68 -0.85
N ALA A 182 -7.09 14.96 0.43
CA ALA A 182 -7.97 14.08 1.20
C ALA A 182 -9.40 14.05 0.62
N LEU A 183 -9.98 15.20 0.26
CA LEU A 183 -11.28 15.29 -0.40
C LEU A 183 -11.33 14.55 -1.73
N LEU A 184 -10.31 14.69 -2.58
CA LEU A 184 -10.22 13.97 -3.84
C LEU A 184 -10.13 12.44 -3.64
N MET A 185 -9.39 11.98 -2.64
CA MET A 185 -9.35 10.56 -2.30
C MET A 185 -10.69 10.06 -1.75
N ARG A 186 -11.42 10.90 -1.00
CA ARG A 186 -12.69 10.53 -0.36
C ARG A 186 -13.89 10.62 -1.32
N TYR A 187 -13.96 11.63 -2.19
CA TYR A 187 -15.13 11.92 -3.00
C TYR A 187 -14.95 11.70 -4.51
N ALA A 188 -13.70 11.46 -4.97
CA ALA A 188 -13.43 11.00 -6.33
C ALA A 188 -12.64 9.67 -6.34
N GLY A 189 -12.38 9.09 -5.19
CA GLY A 189 -11.76 7.78 -5.06
C GLY A 189 -10.33 7.70 -5.60
N LEU A 190 -9.59 8.81 -5.63
CA LEU A 190 -8.22 8.83 -6.13
C LEU A 190 -7.31 7.92 -5.28
N ARG A 191 -6.39 7.23 -5.96
CA ARG A 191 -5.27 6.60 -5.26
C ARG A 191 -4.32 7.67 -4.74
N ARG A 192 -3.58 7.37 -3.67
CA ARG A 192 -2.54 8.27 -3.14
C ARG A 192 -1.62 8.83 -4.23
N GLY A 193 -1.16 7.99 -5.16
CA GLY A 193 -0.28 8.42 -6.24
C GLY A 193 -0.96 9.35 -7.24
N GLU A 194 -2.23 9.13 -7.52
CA GLU A 194 -3.06 9.98 -8.39
C GLU A 194 -3.30 11.35 -7.72
N ALA A 195 -3.65 11.37 -6.43
CA ALA A 195 -3.81 12.61 -5.67
C ALA A 195 -2.51 13.43 -5.59
N MET A 196 -1.34 12.78 -5.51
CA MET A 196 -0.05 13.47 -5.56
C MET A 196 0.28 14.10 -6.92
N ALA A 197 -0.23 13.50 -8.00
CA ALA A 197 -0.04 13.96 -9.37
C ALA A 197 -1.09 15.00 -9.80
N PHE A 198 -2.16 15.14 -9.01
CA PHE A 198 -3.33 15.93 -9.39
C PHE A 198 -3.03 17.42 -9.49
N ASP A 199 -3.37 17.99 -10.64
CA ASP A 199 -3.29 19.41 -10.93
C ASP A 199 -4.68 19.85 -11.40
N ILE A 200 -5.27 20.85 -10.74
CA ILE A 200 -6.65 21.27 -10.97
C ILE A 200 -6.85 21.70 -12.44
N ASP A 201 -5.91 22.48 -12.97
CA ASP A 201 -6.00 23.02 -14.34
C ASP A 201 -5.92 21.93 -15.43
N LYS A 202 -5.33 20.76 -15.10
CA LYS A 202 -5.13 19.65 -16.05
C LYS A 202 -6.14 18.53 -15.91
N ASN A 203 -6.65 18.35 -14.69
CA ASN A 203 -7.42 17.17 -14.32
C ASN A 203 -8.90 17.46 -14.12
N VAL A 204 -9.33 18.74 -14.07
CA VAL A 204 -10.75 19.10 -13.88
C VAL A 204 -11.28 19.77 -15.13
N ASP A 205 -12.36 19.23 -15.66
CA ASP A 205 -13.15 19.85 -16.71
C ASP A 205 -14.49 20.27 -16.11
N PHE A 206 -14.57 21.55 -15.73
CA PHE A 206 -15.78 22.13 -15.13
C PHE A 206 -16.95 22.22 -16.12
N SER A 207 -16.68 22.30 -17.42
CA SER A 207 -17.72 22.40 -18.45
C SER A 207 -18.43 21.05 -18.65
N ARG A 208 -17.69 19.94 -18.57
CA ARG A 208 -18.19 18.57 -18.68
C ARG A 208 -18.56 17.96 -17.34
N ASN A 209 -18.28 18.61 -16.23
CA ASN A 209 -18.45 18.07 -14.87
C ASN A 209 -17.71 16.75 -14.65
N ILE A 210 -16.43 16.69 -15.04
CA ILE A 210 -15.61 15.49 -14.88
C ILE A 210 -14.23 15.78 -14.31
N ILE A 211 -13.70 14.76 -13.67
CA ILE A 211 -12.29 14.66 -13.26
C ILE A 211 -11.62 13.63 -14.17
N ILE A 212 -10.48 13.99 -14.75
CA ILE A 212 -9.73 13.15 -15.68
C ILE A 212 -8.43 12.70 -15.02
N ILE A 213 -8.26 11.40 -14.82
CA ILE A 213 -7.05 10.81 -14.23
C ILE A 213 -6.21 10.22 -15.36
N LYS A 214 -4.98 10.75 -15.51
CA LYS A 214 -4.03 10.33 -16.55
C LYS A 214 -2.65 9.97 -16.00
N GLU A 215 -2.32 10.43 -14.80
CA GLU A 215 -0.99 10.33 -14.24
C GLU A 215 -1.04 9.90 -12.76
N ALA A 216 0.03 9.31 -12.31
CA ALA A 216 0.22 8.98 -10.89
C ALA A 216 1.69 9.08 -10.50
N VAL A 217 1.95 9.48 -9.25
CA VAL A 217 3.27 9.38 -8.66
C VAL A 217 3.47 7.99 -8.08
N HIS A 218 4.55 7.32 -8.50
CA HIS A 218 5.05 6.13 -7.85
C HIS A 218 6.43 6.37 -7.25
N PHE A 219 6.90 5.48 -6.39
CA PHE A 219 8.19 5.66 -5.71
C PHE A 219 9.19 4.59 -6.11
N GLU A 220 10.40 5.03 -6.46
CA GLU A 220 11.59 4.19 -6.51
C GLU A 220 12.51 4.58 -5.36
N GLY A 221 12.56 3.75 -4.33
CA GLY A 221 13.16 4.15 -3.06
C GLY A 221 12.44 5.37 -2.48
N ASN A 222 13.17 6.47 -2.26
CA ASN A 222 12.60 7.72 -1.78
C ASN A 222 12.22 8.70 -2.92
N LYS A 223 12.62 8.44 -4.17
CA LYS A 223 12.36 9.32 -5.32
C LYS A 223 10.94 9.12 -5.83
N GLY A 224 10.17 10.20 -5.95
CA GLY A 224 8.89 10.22 -6.65
C GLY A 224 9.13 10.32 -8.16
N ILE A 225 8.40 9.51 -8.92
CA ILE A 225 8.42 9.48 -10.37
C ILE A 225 6.99 9.62 -10.86
N MET A 226 6.78 10.57 -11.76
CA MET A 226 5.54 10.73 -12.51
C MET A 226 5.50 9.65 -13.58
N SER A 227 4.39 8.95 -13.71
CA SER A 227 4.18 7.97 -14.77
C SER A 227 2.71 7.85 -15.13
N ASP A 228 2.47 7.33 -16.29
CA ASP A 228 1.15 6.86 -16.66
C ASP A 228 0.66 5.78 -15.68
N PRO A 229 -0.65 5.62 -15.53
CA PRO A 229 -1.20 4.54 -14.71
C PRO A 229 -0.69 3.19 -15.20
N LYS A 230 -0.42 2.27 -14.26
CA LYS A 230 0.12 0.92 -14.56
C LYS A 230 -0.75 0.07 -15.49
N THR A 231 -2.01 0.44 -15.66
CA THR A 231 -2.98 -0.28 -16.50
C THR A 231 -3.83 0.72 -17.29
N ALA A 232 -4.32 0.34 -18.46
CA ALA A 232 -5.24 1.14 -19.26
C ALA A 232 -6.48 1.59 -18.45
N ALA A 233 -6.97 0.74 -17.55
CA ALA A 233 -8.07 1.07 -16.62
C ALA A 233 -7.72 2.19 -15.62
N GLY A 234 -6.44 2.54 -15.49
CA GLY A 234 -5.99 3.65 -14.65
C GLY A 234 -6.31 5.02 -15.25
N VAL A 235 -6.35 5.12 -16.60
CA VAL A 235 -6.80 6.32 -17.32
C VAL A 235 -8.32 6.29 -17.32
N ARG A 236 -8.95 7.29 -16.71
CA ARG A 236 -10.40 7.28 -16.53
C ARG A 236 -10.97 8.67 -16.30
N GLU A 237 -12.25 8.80 -16.62
CA GLU A 237 -13.08 9.95 -16.26
C GLU A 237 -13.98 9.58 -15.09
N ILE A 238 -14.07 10.47 -14.12
CA ILE A 238 -14.87 10.34 -12.90
C ILE A 238 -15.81 11.55 -12.86
N PRO A 239 -17.11 11.40 -12.49
CA PRO A 239 -17.98 12.55 -12.30
C PRO A 239 -17.43 13.51 -11.25
N LEU A 240 -17.47 14.80 -11.54
CA LEU A 240 -17.17 15.86 -10.58
C LEU A 240 -18.42 16.10 -9.72
N LEU A 241 -18.42 15.54 -8.51
CA LEU A 241 -19.52 15.75 -7.57
C LEU A 241 -19.55 17.20 -7.10
N ASP A 242 -20.75 17.75 -6.82
CA ASP A 242 -20.95 19.14 -6.42
C ASP A 242 -20.07 19.53 -5.22
N ILE A 243 -19.96 18.66 -4.23
CA ILE A 243 -19.08 18.87 -3.07
C ILE A 243 -17.60 19.10 -3.43
N LEU A 244 -17.10 18.46 -4.49
CA LEU A 244 -15.75 18.71 -5.00
C LEU A 244 -15.71 19.93 -5.93
N ARG A 245 -16.77 20.14 -6.69
CA ARG A 245 -16.89 21.30 -7.59
C ARG A 245 -16.78 22.60 -6.80
N ASP A 246 -17.54 22.73 -5.72
CA ASP A 246 -17.53 23.92 -4.86
C ASP A 246 -16.15 24.14 -4.22
N GLU A 247 -15.51 23.06 -3.78
CA GLU A 247 -14.18 23.11 -3.17
C GLU A 247 -13.05 23.42 -4.15
N LEU A 248 -13.21 23.05 -5.43
CA LEU A 248 -12.21 23.26 -6.49
C LEU A 248 -12.42 24.57 -7.25
N ALA A 249 -13.62 25.15 -7.21
CA ALA A 249 -13.97 26.35 -7.94
C ALA A 249 -13.00 27.52 -7.60
N GLY A 250 -12.46 28.15 -8.63
CA GLY A 250 -11.51 29.26 -8.51
C GLY A 250 -10.15 28.90 -7.95
N LYS A 251 -9.85 27.62 -7.74
CA LYS A 251 -8.52 27.15 -7.34
C LYS A 251 -7.74 26.64 -8.55
N HIS A 252 -6.42 26.78 -8.53
CA HIS A 252 -5.53 26.45 -9.62
C HIS A 252 -4.29 25.67 -9.16
N GLY A 253 -3.68 24.94 -10.10
CA GLY A 253 -2.41 24.26 -9.93
C GLY A 253 -2.48 22.95 -9.14
N PRO A 254 -1.31 22.43 -8.72
CA PRO A 254 -1.19 21.14 -8.05
C PRO A 254 -1.75 21.16 -6.63
N VAL A 255 -2.55 20.15 -6.26
CA VAL A 255 -3.11 20.00 -4.91
C VAL A 255 -2.07 19.58 -3.87
N CYS A 256 -0.98 18.95 -4.31
CA CYS A 256 0.16 18.65 -3.46
C CYS A 256 1.29 19.63 -3.74
N PRO A 257 1.74 20.43 -2.75
CA PRO A 257 2.75 21.44 -3.00
C PRO A 257 4.07 20.82 -3.45
N MET A 258 4.50 21.18 -4.65
CA MET A 258 5.78 20.75 -5.20
C MET A 258 6.82 21.86 -5.00
N LYS A 259 7.83 21.60 -4.16
CA LYS A 259 8.95 22.53 -4.03
C LYS A 259 9.83 22.45 -5.28
N ARG A 260 10.05 23.61 -5.94
CA ARG A 260 10.95 23.75 -7.11
C ARG A 260 10.62 22.79 -8.26
N LYS A 261 9.33 22.58 -8.60
CA LYS A 261 8.88 21.67 -9.67
C LYS A 261 9.33 20.19 -9.51
N LYS A 262 9.73 19.77 -8.31
CA LYS A 262 10.14 18.39 -8.04
C LYS A 262 8.95 17.57 -7.57
N VAL A 263 8.83 16.36 -8.10
CA VAL A 263 7.83 15.39 -7.67
C VAL A 263 8.02 15.06 -6.19
N VAL A 264 6.93 14.93 -5.46
CA VAL A 264 6.93 14.60 -4.02
C VAL A 264 7.68 13.29 -3.78
N THR A 265 8.59 13.26 -2.81
CA THR A 265 9.30 12.05 -2.40
C THR A 265 8.44 11.19 -1.46
N SER A 266 8.80 9.91 -1.28
CA SER A 266 8.08 9.00 -0.37
C SER A 266 8.07 9.52 1.08
N SER A 267 9.22 9.98 1.58
CA SER A 267 9.33 10.61 2.90
C SER A 267 8.60 11.96 2.97
N GLY A 268 8.65 12.73 1.88
CA GLY A 268 7.94 14.01 1.78
C GLY A 268 6.42 13.83 1.87
N TRP A 269 5.87 12.86 1.15
CA TRP A 269 4.45 12.52 1.27
C TRP A 269 4.07 12.11 2.71
N ARG A 270 4.87 11.21 3.31
CA ARG A 270 4.61 10.79 4.68
C ARG A 270 4.59 11.98 5.64
N ALA A 271 5.59 12.85 5.55
CA ALA A 271 5.64 14.06 6.38
C ALA A 271 4.45 15.00 6.14
N MET A 272 3.98 15.14 4.89
CA MET A 272 2.80 15.95 4.55
C MET A 272 1.52 15.33 5.14
N TRP A 273 1.37 14.00 5.07
CA TRP A 273 0.23 13.30 5.65
C TRP A 273 0.23 13.37 7.18
N ASP A 274 1.39 13.12 7.80
CA ASP A 274 1.54 13.24 9.25
C ASP A 274 1.23 14.68 9.71
N HIS A 275 1.62 15.68 8.91
CA HIS A 275 1.29 17.08 9.18
C HIS A 275 -0.22 17.36 9.03
N TYR A 276 -0.87 16.78 8.02
CA TYR A 276 -2.32 16.87 7.84
C TYR A 276 -3.08 16.32 9.06
N ILE A 277 -2.71 15.12 9.52
CA ILE A 277 -3.27 14.52 10.74
C ILE A 277 -3.04 15.42 11.95
N MET A 278 -1.83 15.97 12.07
CA MET A 278 -1.46 16.88 13.15
C MET A 278 -2.29 18.18 13.14
N GLU A 279 -2.53 18.78 11.97
CA GLU A 279 -3.35 19.99 11.82
C GLU A 279 -4.80 19.71 12.29
N ILE A 280 -5.36 18.57 11.90
CA ILE A 280 -6.71 18.15 12.31
C ILE A 280 -6.76 17.88 13.83
N GLU A 281 -5.85 17.05 14.34
CA GLU A 281 -5.83 16.76 15.79
C GLU A 281 -5.59 18.01 16.64
N GLY A 282 -4.78 18.95 16.14
CA GLY A 282 -4.58 20.25 16.79
C GLY A 282 -5.89 21.04 16.93
N GLN A 283 -6.69 21.09 15.87
CA GLN A 283 -8.01 21.74 15.91
C GLN A 283 -8.98 21.03 16.84
N LEU A 284 -9.05 19.68 16.76
CA LEU A 284 -9.94 18.89 17.63
C LEU A 284 -9.62 19.01 19.12
N ASN A 285 -8.38 19.30 19.47
CA ASN A 285 -7.91 19.39 20.85
C ASN A 285 -7.56 20.83 21.29
N GLY A 286 -7.84 21.84 20.47
CA GLY A 286 -7.59 23.23 20.82
C GLY A 286 -6.11 23.61 20.98
N CYS A 287 -5.19 22.83 20.41
CA CYS A 287 -3.75 23.02 20.58
C CYS A 287 -3.10 23.82 19.46
N ALA A 288 -2.01 24.55 19.76
CA ALA A 288 -1.24 25.25 18.75
C ALA A 288 -0.52 24.30 17.77
N GLN A 289 -0.72 24.54 16.47
CA GLN A 289 -0.25 23.66 15.38
C GLN A 289 1.20 23.98 14.98
N LYS A 290 2.20 23.50 15.69
CA LYS A 290 3.59 23.69 15.27
C LYS A 290 4.21 22.40 14.70
N ARG A 291 4.21 21.31 15.48
CA ARG A 291 4.70 19.98 15.10
C ARG A 291 4.03 18.94 16.00
N TRP A 292 3.89 17.69 15.51
CA TRP A 292 3.26 16.59 16.25
C TRP A 292 3.76 16.43 17.69
N PHE A 293 5.08 16.50 17.91
CA PHE A 293 5.64 16.38 19.24
C PHE A 293 5.37 17.61 20.13
N HIS A 294 5.13 18.81 19.55
CA HIS A 294 4.73 20.00 20.29
C HIS A 294 3.27 19.91 20.74
N LEU A 295 2.36 19.39 19.89
CA LEU A 295 0.98 19.13 20.29
C LEU A 295 0.93 18.20 21.48
N LYS A 296 1.68 17.08 21.43
CA LYS A 296 1.79 16.17 22.57
C LYS A 296 2.40 16.82 23.80
N LYS A 297 3.37 17.70 23.60
CA LYS A 297 4.02 18.42 24.71
C LYS A 297 3.08 19.40 25.38
N ASP A 298 2.32 20.16 24.58
CA ASP A 298 1.31 21.10 25.09
C ASP A 298 0.23 20.35 25.86
N TRP A 299 -0.29 19.24 25.29
CA TRP A 299 -1.25 18.40 25.99
C TRP A 299 -0.69 17.79 27.29
N ILE A 300 0.57 17.33 27.29
CA ILE A 300 1.26 16.81 28.46
C ILE A 300 1.39 17.87 29.55
N ALA A 301 1.65 19.11 29.16
CA ALA A 301 1.74 20.23 30.10
C ALA A 301 0.40 20.50 30.78
N ASP A 302 -0.70 20.38 30.04
CA ASP A 302 -2.05 20.59 30.55
C ASP A 302 -2.60 19.36 31.35
N HIS A 303 -2.03 18.16 31.10
CA HIS A 303 -2.50 16.90 31.68
C HIS A 303 -1.32 16.08 32.31
N PRO A 304 -0.57 16.64 33.27
CA PRO A 304 0.65 16.02 33.79
C PRO A 304 0.38 14.69 34.51
N GLU A 305 -0.75 14.58 35.21
CA GLU A 305 -1.09 13.36 35.96
C GLU A 305 -1.44 12.20 35.03
N GLU A 306 -2.20 12.44 33.96
CA GLU A 306 -2.53 11.42 32.97
C GLU A 306 -1.27 10.93 32.22
N TYR A 307 -0.34 11.85 31.94
CA TYR A 307 0.94 11.47 31.35
C TYR A 307 1.78 10.60 32.28
N GLN A 308 1.79 10.86 33.58
CA GLN A 308 2.49 10.02 34.55
C GLN A 308 1.83 8.64 34.67
N LYS A 309 0.51 8.54 34.63
CA LYS A 309 -0.22 7.24 34.57
C LYS A 309 0.17 6.46 33.31
N TYR A 310 0.19 7.12 32.17
CA TYR A 310 0.64 6.52 30.89
C TYR A 310 2.07 5.99 30.98
N LEU A 311 3.02 6.77 31.52
CA LEU A 311 4.41 6.34 31.66
C LEU A 311 4.57 5.12 32.57
N ARG A 312 3.85 5.09 33.70
CA ARG A 312 3.85 3.93 34.62
C ARG A 312 3.26 2.70 33.95
N LEU A 313 2.20 2.84 33.18
CA LEU A 313 1.59 1.73 32.46
C LEU A 313 2.50 1.23 31.34
N LYS A 314 3.12 2.14 30.60
CA LYS A 314 4.09 1.83 29.53
C LYS A 314 5.31 1.05 30.03
N ALA A 315 5.80 1.38 31.21
CA ALA A 315 6.90 0.66 31.86
C ALA A 315 6.52 -0.77 32.24
N LYS A 316 5.25 -1.00 32.65
CA LYS A 316 4.76 -2.31 33.07
C LYS A 316 4.24 -3.17 31.91
N ASN A 317 3.53 -2.56 30.98
CA ASN A 317 2.91 -3.25 29.84
C ASN A 317 2.79 -2.31 28.62
N PRO A 318 3.75 -2.36 27.67
CA PRO A 318 3.74 -1.50 26.49
C PRO A 318 2.47 -1.60 25.63
N LYS A 319 1.86 -2.80 25.52
CA LYS A 319 0.62 -3.02 24.78
C LYS A 319 -0.61 -2.37 25.44
N ALA A 320 -0.70 -2.47 26.77
CA ALA A 320 -1.76 -1.82 27.51
C ALA A 320 -1.61 -0.29 27.50
N ALA A 321 -0.38 0.23 27.47
CA ALA A 321 -0.12 1.65 27.33
C ALA A 321 -0.56 2.20 25.94
N GLU A 322 -0.51 1.38 24.90
CA GLU A 322 -0.98 1.75 23.57
C GLU A 322 -2.51 1.95 23.52
N ILE A 323 -3.25 1.17 24.32
CA ILE A 323 -4.71 1.27 24.48
C ILE A 323 -5.10 2.44 25.42
N TYR A 324 -4.29 2.69 26.46
CA TYR A 324 -4.49 3.76 27.43
C TYR A 324 -4.14 5.14 26.89
N ARG A 325 -3.59 5.21 25.70
CA ARG A 325 -3.07 6.40 25.03
C ARG A 325 -4.04 7.57 25.21
N LEU A 326 -3.73 8.43 26.20
CA LEU A 326 -4.33 9.74 26.39
C LEU A 326 -5.86 9.71 26.16
N ARG A 327 -6.64 9.17 27.10
CA ARG A 327 -8.10 8.91 26.94
C ARG A 327 -8.89 10.12 26.44
N ASP A 328 -8.43 11.32 26.77
CA ASP A 328 -9.09 12.58 26.40
C ASP A 328 -8.53 13.18 25.08
N TRP A 329 -7.47 12.58 24.49
CA TRP A 329 -6.96 13.04 23.21
C TRP A 329 -7.83 12.55 22.08
N LYS A 330 -8.47 13.48 21.36
CA LYS A 330 -9.23 13.18 20.15
C LYS A 330 -8.27 12.89 19.02
N SER A 331 -8.10 11.62 18.68
CA SER A 331 -7.21 11.14 17.60
C SER A 331 -7.94 11.08 16.28
N PHE A 332 -7.26 11.48 15.20
CA PHE A 332 -7.74 11.33 13.83
C PHE A 332 -6.83 10.35 13.07
N ASN A 333 -7.20 9.07 13.08
CA ASN A 333 -6.37 7.97 12.56
C ASN A 333 -6.80 7.51 11.15
N VAL A 334 -7.04 8.44 10.25
CA VAL A 334 -7.44 8.15 8.87
C VAL A 334 -6.21 8.01 7.97
N ARG A 335 -6.13 6.92 7.23
CA ARG A 335 -5.07 6.68 6.25
C ARG A 335 -5.56 7.07 4.84
N PRO A 336 -4.66 7.44 3.90
CA PRO A 336 -5.04 7.75 2.53
C PRO A 336 -5.90 6.69 1.85
N HIS A 337 -5.66 5.42 2.16
CA HIS A 337 -6.40 4.32 1.54
C HIS A 337 -7.79 4.14 2.14
N ASP A 338 -7.99 4.51 3.41
CA ASP A 338 -9.30 4.46 4.07
C ASP A 338 -10.28 5.46 3.42
N LEU A 339 -9.78 6.63 2.95
CA LEU A 339 -10.56 7.62 2.20
C LEU A 339 -11.11 7.04 0.90
N ARG A 340 -10.24 6.38 0.13
CA ARG A 340 -10.66 5.73 -1.11
C ARG A 340 -11.60 4.55 -0.86
N HIS A 341 -11.42 3.81 0.23
CA HIS A 341 -12.40 2.80 0.66
C HIS A 341 -13.75 3.43 0.99
N GLY A 342 -13.74 4.57 1.68
CA GLY A 342 -14.92 5.36 1.95
C GLY A 342 -15.68 5.76 0.68
N TYR A 343 -14.95 6.13 -0.40
CA TYR A 343 -15.58 6.39 -1.70
C TYR A 343 -16.28 5.15 -2.26
N CYS A 344 -15.64 3.98 -2.23
CA CYS A 344 -16.25 2.74 -2.70
C CYS A 344 -17.51 2.38 -1.89
N THR A 345 -17.47 2.56 -0.57
CA THR A 345 -18.62 2.37 0.32
C THR A 345 -19.74 3.35 -0.02
N MET A 346 -19.41 4.62 -0.23
CA MET A 346 -20.36 5.66 -0.64
C MET A 346 -21.07 5.33 -1.96
N LEU A 347 -20.32 4.86 -2.97
CA LEU A 347 -20.92 4.43 -4.26
C LEU A 347 -21.88 3.25 -4.05
N ARG A 348 -21.49 2.27 -3.23
CA ARG A 348 -22.37 1.15 -2.88
C ARG A 348 -23.64 1.64 -2.20
N ASP A 349 -23.51 2.50 -1.20
CA ASP A 349 -24.64 2.96 -0.38
C ASP A 349 -25.59 3.87 -1.19
N ALA A 350 -25.04 4.59 -2.18
CA ALA A 350 -25.82 5.34 -3.16
C ALA A 350 -26.46 4.47 -4.27
N GLY A 351 -26.30 3.15 -4.24
CA GLY A 351 -26.88 2.24 -5.24
C GLY A 351 -26.23 2.29 -6.61
N VAL A 352 -25.02 2.85 -6.73
CA VAL A 352 -24.30 2.91 -8.01
C VAL A 352 -24.00 1.48 -8.47
N ASP A 353 -24.26 1.21 -9.77
CA ASP A 353 -23.96 -0.09 -10.36
C ASP A 353 -22.49 -0.48 -10.18
N VAL A 354 -22.23 -1.74 -9.88
CA VAL A 354 -20.89 -2.24 -9.57
C VAL A 354 -19.90 -2.04 -10.72
N LYS A 355 -20.34 -2.18 -11.99
CA LYS A 355 -19.48 -1.97 -13.16
C LYS A 355 -19.11 -0.50 -13.32
N ILE A 356 -20.04 0.41 -13.02
CA ILE A 356 -19.79 1.85 -13.00
C ILE A 356 -18.80 2.18 -11.87
N ALA A 357 -18.98 1.63 -10.68
CA ALA A 357 -18.06 1.80 -9.56
C ALA A 357 -16.66 1.29 -9.90
N VAL A 358 -16.53 0.12 -10.55
CA VAL A 358 -15.26 -0.43 -11.04
C VAL A 358 -14.58 0.52 -12.01
N LYS A 359 -15.34 1.08 -12.98
CA LYS A 359 -14.84 2.05 -13.95
C LYS A 359 -14.32 3.31 -13.26
N TRP A 360 -15.08 3.93 -12.36
CA TRP A 360 -14.68 5.16 -11.67
C TRP A 360 -13.51 4.92 -10.68
N MET A 361 -13.48 3.77 -10.04
CA MET A 361 -12.38 3.38 -9.18
C MET A 361 -11.11 3.00 -9.97
N GLY A 362 -11.21 2.67 -11.26
CA GLY A 362 -10.05 2.28 -12.10
C GLY A 362 -9.35 1.03 -11.57
N HIS A 363 -10.10 0.01 -11.18
CA HIS A 363 -9.56 -1.26 -10.72
C HIS A 363 -9.48 -2.24 -11.88
N ALA A 364 -8.30 -2.84 -12.06
CA ALA A 364 -8.12 -3.96 -12.99
C ALA A 364 -8.70 -5.27 -12.43
N ASP A 365 -8.86 -5.37 -11.10
CA ASP A 365 -9.44 -6.53 -10.41
C ASP A 365 -10.72 -6.10 -9.66
N GLU A 366 -11.85 -6.55 -10.17
CA GLU A 366 -13.18 -6.27 -9.61
C GLU A 366 -13.37 -6.86 -8.21
N LYS A 367 -12.60 -7.90 -7.85
CA LYS A 367 -12.78 -8.68 -6.61
C LYS A 367 -12.77 -7.84 -5.34
N MET A 368 -12.02 -6.73 -5.32
CA MET A 368 -11.97 -5.88 -4.14
C MET A 368 -13.27 -5.08 -3.99
N ILE A 369 -13.82 -4.58 -5.10
CA ILE A 369 -15.07 -3.82 -5.12
C ILE A 369 -16.23 -4.76 -4.83
N LEU A 370 -16.27 -5.93 -5.47
CA LEU A 370 -17.27 -6.97 -5.23
C LEU A 370 -17.36 -7.33 -3.74
N ARG A 371 -16.24 -7.48 -3.04
CA ARG A 371 -16.26 -7.76 -1.59
C ARG A 371 -16.96 -6.67 -0.75
N ILE A 372 -16.90 -5.41 -1.19
CA ILE A 372 -17.60 -4.31 -0.53
C ILE A 372 -19.09 -4.34 -0.88
N TYR A 373 -19.41 -4.70 -2.13
CA TYR A 373 -20.77 -4.81 -2.63
C TYR A 373 -21.49 -6.08 -2.19
N ASP A 374 -20.78 -7.18 -1.95
CA ASP A 374 -21.32 -8.51 -1.54
C ASP A 374 -21.88 -8.56 -0.10
N HIS A 375 -21.73 -7.48 0.66
CA HIS A 375 -22.35 -7.34 1.98
C HIS A 375 -23.42 -6.25 1.94
N PRO A 376 -24.62 -6.52 1.41
CA PRO A 376 -25.74 -5.60 1.50
C PRO A 376 -26.13 -5.46 2.97
N GLY A 377 -26.04 -4.24 3.52
CA GLY A 377 -26.61 -3.98 4.84
C GLY A 377 -28.14 -4.03 4.78
N GLU A 378 -28.82 -4.39 5.86
CA GLU A 378 -30.29 -4.46 5.98
C GLU A 378 -31.01 -3.19 5.48
N LYS A 379 -30.36 -2.04 5.61
CA LYS A 379 -30.88 -0.76 5.09
C LYS A 379 -31.02 -0.80 3.57
N ARG A 380 -30.00 -1.32 2.88
CA ARG A 380 -29.97 -1.37 1.40
C ARG A 380 -31.03 -2.32 0.82
N GLU A 381 -31.30 -3.43 1.51
CA GLU A 381 -32.36 -4.35 1.11
C GLU A 381 -33.72 -3.67 1.24
N ARG A 382 -33.96 -2.92 2.32
CA ARG A 382 -35.17 -2.12 2.51
C ARG A 382 -35.32 -1.03 1.43
N ASP A 383 -34.25 -0.25 1.21
CA ASP A 383 -34.26 0.82 0.20
C ASP A 383 -34.51 0.25 -1.21
N ALA A 384 -33.98 -0.93 -1.54
CA ALA A 384 -34.23 -1.61 -2.80
C ALA A 384 -35.69 -2.02 -2.97
N VAL A 385 -36.30 -2.57 -1.92
CA VAL A 385 -37.73 -2.93 -1.91
C VAL A 385 -38.61 -1.69 -2.08
N GLU A 386 -38.31 -0.60 -1.37
CA GLU A 386 -39.04 0.66 -1.50
C GLU A 386 -38.94 1.24 -2.90
N ASN A 387 -37.75 1.22 -3.51
CA ASN A 387 -37.55 1.70 -4.87
C ASN A 387 -38.31 0.84 -5.91
N LEU A 388 -38.28 -0.50 -5.76
CA LEU A 388 -39.08 -1.39 -6.60
C LEU A 388 -40.56 -1.11 -6.48
N ASN A 389 -41.08 -0.96 -5.29
CA ASN A 389 -42.48 -0.64 -5.05
C ASN A 389 -42.87 0.71 -5.68
N ARG A 390 -42.00 1.72 -5.56
CA ARG A 390 -42.22 3.04 -6.18
C ARG A 390 -42.24 2.97 -7.69
N GLN A 391 -41.35 2.22 -8.32
CA GLN A 391 -41.31 2.03 -9.77
C GLN A 391 -42.55 1.27 -10.28
N LEU A 392 -42.93 0.20 -9.59
CA LEU A 392 -44.14 -0.58 -9.94
C LEU A 392 -45.40 0.25 -9.81
N PHE A 393 -45.55 1.07 -8.79
CA PHE A 393 -46.67 1.97 -8.60
C PHE A 393 -46.74 3.01 -9.70
N GLN A 394 -45.62 3.56 -10.16
CA GLN A 394 -45.60 4.49 -11.31
C GLN A 394 -46.04 3.80 -12.61
N VAL A 395 -45.65 2.57 -12.84
CA VAL A 395 -46.09 1.77 -14.01
C VAL A 395 -47.58 1.49 -13.95
N GLN A 396 -48.10 1.11 -12.77
CA GLN A 396 -49.52 0.87 -12.56
C GLN A 396 -50.38 2.13 -12.86
N ASN A 397 -49.93 3.28 -12.41
CA ASN A 397 -50.63 4.54 -12.65
C ASN A 397 -50.63 4.92 -14.15
N LYS A 398 -49.51 4.76 -14.86
CA LYS A 398 -49.41 4.99 -16.29
C LYS A 398 -50.36 4.07 -17.06
N VAL A 399 -50.41 2.80 -16.75
CA VAL A 399 -51.31 1.84 -17.40
C VAL A 399 -52.78 2.21 -17.14
N GLN A 400 -53.10 2.70 -15.93
CA GLN A 400 -54.47 3.16 -15.60
C GLN A 400 -54.86 4.47 -16.34
N GLU A 401 -53.93 5.38 -16.57
CA GLU A 401 -54.13 6.60 -17.36
C GLU A 401 -54.34 6.25 -18.83
N GLU A 402 -53.52 5.40 -19.42
CA GLU A 402 -53.66 4.96 -20.82
C GLU A 402 -54.96 4.22 -21.07
N HIS A 403 -55.48 3.44 -20.11
CA HIS A 403 -56.78 2.78 -20.20
C HIS A 403 -57.96 3.73 -20.03
N LYS A 404 -57.81 4.85 -19.33
CA LYS A 404 -58.83 5.90 -19.23
C LYS A 404 -58.93 6.72 -20.49
N ASP A 405 -57.82 7.05 -21.12
CA ASP A 405 -57.81 7.80 -22.38
C ASP A 405 -58.28 6.97 -23.58
N SER A 406 -58.10 5.65 -23.56
CA SER A 406 -58.60 4.75 -24.59
C SER A 406 -60.10 4.42 -24.46
N GLY A 407 -60.74 4.69 -23.33
CA GLY A 407 -62.17 4.44 -23.06
C GLY A 407 -63.11 5.58 -23.40
N THR A 408 -62.57 6.72 -23.93
CA THR A 408 -63.39 7.92 -24.24
C THR A 408 -63.66 8.13 -25.74
N VAL A 409 -63.43 7.11 -26.58
CA VAL A 409 -63.75 7.15 -28.00
C VAL A 409 -64.75 6.04 -28.33
N GLU A 410 -65.98 6.15 -27.79
CA GLU A 410 -67.15 5.47 -28.30
C GLU A 410 -68.40 6.07 -27.63
N THR A 411 -68.95 7.19 -28.16
CA THR A 411 -70.39 7.44 -28.27
C THR A 411 -70.62 8.55 -29.31
#